data_eaff62210c8e5f370eaee1d4d6ab2763
#
_entry.id   eaff62210c8e5f370eaee1d4d6ab2763
#
_cell.length_a   1.000
_cell.length_b   1.000
_cell.length_c   1.000
_cell.angle_alpha   90.00
_cell.angle_beta   90.00
_cell.angle_gamma   90.00
#
_symmetry.space_group_name_H-M   'P 1'
#
loop_
_entity.id
_entity.type
_entity.pdbx_description
1 polymer ?
#
loop_
_entity_poly.entity_id
_entity_poly.type
_entity_poly.pdbx_seq_one_letter_code
_entity_poly.pdbx_strand_id
1 'polypeptide(L)'
;MNKLIIPAAIVATGIIAASAWSQQATQQAAPKFQNKRYFTMPLEKDPTREVGLQSVLMPPAGGNEFHRHPGDQWTAVQEGEVTFTIYGKPPVVLKPGDSNYVPRGVIHRQQNLSDKPARYIEMRIFDKDKPASEAAPN
;
A
#
# COMPACT_ATOMS: atom_id res chain seq x y z
N MET A 1 91.47 -11.97 -1.30
CA MET A 1 90.51 -10.89 -1.61
C MET A 1 89.19 -11.53 -2.05
N ASN A 2 88.29 -11.76 -1.10
CA ASN A 2 87.02 -12.46 -1.35
C ASN A 2 85.94 -11.37 -1.56
N LYS A 3 85.36 -11.32 -2.76
CA LYS A 3 84.22 -10.46 -3.05
C LYS A 3 82.94 -11.18 -2.62
N LEU A 4 82.26 -10.59 -1.66
CA LEU A 4 80.95 -11.01 -1.21
C LEU A 4 79.92 -10.57 -2.23
N ILE A 5 79.13 -11.49 -2.83
CA ILE A 5 78.04 -11.21 -3.72
C ILE A 5 76.78 -11.31 -2.85
N ILE A 6 76.07 -10.19 -2.72
CA ILE A 6 74.77 -10.13 -2.04
C ILE A 6 73.67 -10.34 -3.10
N PRO A 7 72.74 -11.31 -2.94
CA PRO A 7 71.62 -11.46 -3.87
C PRO A 7 70.58 -10.40 -3.57
N ALA A 8 70.11 -9.73 -4.62
CA ALA A 8 68.98 -8.81 -4.55
C ALA A 8 67.65 -9.57 -4.36
N ALA A 9 66.98 -9.27 -3.27
CA ALA A 9 65.63 -9.76 -3.04
C ALA A 9 64.60 -9.00 -3.90
N ILE A 10 63.93 -9.69 -4.78
CA ILE A 10 62.81 -9.16 -5.56
C ILE A 10 61.59 -9.19 -4.65
N VAL A 11 61.12 -8.01 -4.22
CA VAL A 11 59.85 -7.85 -3.53
C VAL A 11 58.77 -7.81 -4.58
N ALA A 12 58.02 -8.91 -4.73
CA ALA A 12 56.83 -8.93 -5.57
C ALA A 12 55.64 -8.28 -4.79
N THR A 13 55.32 -7.05 -5.10
CA THR A 13 54.09 -6.38 -4.63
C THR A 13 52.88 -6.95 -5.36
N GLY A 14 52.20 -7.89 -4.68
CA GLY A 14 50.91 -8.40 -5.14
C GLY A 14 49.83 -7.33 -5.01
N ILE A 15 49.33 -6.80 -6.12
CA ILE A 15 48.15 -5.96 -6.16
C ILE A 15 46.92 -6.86 -5.97
N ILE A 16 46.32 -6.83 -4.79
CA ILE A 16 45.02 -7.46 -4.53
C ILE A 16 43.95 -6.54 -5.13
N ALA A 17 43.48 -6.89 -6.31
CA ALA A 17 42.30 -6.25 -6.89
C ALA A 17 41.07 -6.68 -6.08
N ALA A 18 40.64 -5.86 -5.15
CA ALA A 18 39.34 -6.02 -4.49
C ALA A 18 38.24 -5.77 -5.54
N SER A 19 37.67 -6.85 -6.05
CA SER A 19 36.45 -6.79 -6.87
C SER A 19 35.31 -6.31 -5.97
N ALA A 20 35.00 -5.03 -6.05
CA ALA A 20 33.79 -4.47 -5.48
C ALA A 20 32.59 -5.06 -6.22
N TRP A 21 31.97 -6.08 -5.64
CA TRP A 21 30.66 -6.55 -6.05
C TRP A 21 29.67 -5.45 -5.68
N SER A 22 29.35 -4.57 -6.63
CA SER A 22 28.22 -3.66 -6.47
C SER A 22 26.97 -4.51 -6.45
N GLN A 23 26.45 -4.74 -5.26
CA GLN A 23 25.08 -5.24 -5.09
C GLN A 23 24.15 -4.15 -5.64
N GLN A 24 23.83 -4.29 -6.89
CA GLN A 24 22.72 -3.58 -7.50
C GLN A 24 21.46 -4.10 -6.80
N ALA A 25 21.07 -3.44 -5.70
CA ALA A 25 19.77 -3.65 -5.12
C ALA A 25 18.76 -3.38 -6.25
N THR A 26 18.18 -4.45 -6.77
CA THR A 26 17.04 -4.33 -7.68
C THR A 26 15.98 -3.55 -6.92
N GLN A 27 15.79 -2.31 -7.31
CA GLN A 27 14.77 -1.43 -6.76
C GLN A 27 13.42 -2.03 -7.16
N GLN A 28 12.94 -2.95 -6.34
CA GLN A 28 11.65 -3.60 -6.52
C GLN A 28 10.61 -2.48 -6.43
N ALA A 29 9.92 -2.24 -7.53
CA ALA A 29 8.87 -1.23 -7.58
C ALA A 29 7.91 -1.45 -6.39
N ALA A 30 7.62 -0.38 -5.65
CA ALA A 30 6.70 -0.46 -4.52
C ALA A 30 5.40 -1.16 -4.96
N PRO A 31 4.88 -2.11 -4.16
CA PRO A 31 3.70 -2.86 -4.53
C PRO A 31 2.55 -1.86 -4.73
N LYS A 32 1.91 -1.95 -5.91
CA LYS A 32 0.80 -1.07 -6.27
C LYS A 32 -0.45 -1.49 -5.51
N PHE A 33 -1.29 -0.53 -5.20
CA PHE A 33 -2.65 -0.73 -4.73
C PHE A 33 -3.39 -1.66 -5.71
N GLN A 34 -3.96 -2.77 -5.22
CA GLN A 34 -4.64 -3.76 -6.05
C GLN A 34 -6.08 -3.95 -5.59
N ASN A 35 -7.01 -3.72 -6.50
CA ASN A 35 -8.43 -3.93 -6.27
C ASN A 35 -8.91 -5.13 -7.08
N LYS A 36 -9.49 -6.12 -6.41
CA LYS A 36 -10.20 -7.23 -7.04
C LYS A 36 -11.70 -7.01 -6.83
N ARG A 37 -12.39 -6.59 -7.86
CA ARG A 37 -13.86 -6.50 -7.84
C ARG A 37 -14.46 -7.90 -7.95
N TYR A 38 -15.38 -8.22 -7.06
CA TYR A 38 -16.16 -9.47 -7.10
C TYR A 38 -17.43 -9.28 -7.91
N PHE A 39 -18.17 -8.23 -7.62
CA PHE A 39 -19.37 -7.86 -8.37
C PHE A 39 -19.72 -6.38 -8.21
N THR A 40 -20.55 -5.90 -9.12
CA THR A 40 -21.37 -4.69 -9.00
C THR A 40 -22.71 -5.03 -9.63
N MET A 41 -23.81 -4.75 -8.92
CA MET A 41 -25.15 -5.07 -9.40
C MET A 41 -26.16 -4.03 -8.87
N PRO A 42 -27.24 -3.77 -9.62
CA PRO A 42 -28.34 -2.95 -9.13
C PRO A 42 -28.98 -3.52 -7.87
N LEU A 43 -29.49 -2.69 -6.99
CA LEU A 43 -30.36 -3.12 -5.91
C LEU A 43 -31.71 -3.52 -6.46
N GLU A 44 -32.25 -4.68 -6.03
CA GLU A 44 -33.48 -5.26 -6.58
C GLU A 44 -34.68 -4.31 -6.54
N LYS A 45 -34.84 -3.57 -5.45
CA LYS A 45 -35.99 -2.66 -5.25
C LYS A 45 -35.65 -1.19 -5.39
N ASP A 46 -34.43 -0.87 -5.79
CA ASP A 46 -33.94 0.49 -6.00
C ASP A 46 -32.95 0.54 -7.18
N PRO A 47 -33.47 0.58 -8.41
CA PRO A 47 -32.61 0.56 -9.61
C PRO A 47 -31.79 1.83 -9.80
N THR A 48 -31.96 2.86 -8.94
CA THR A 48 -31.15 4.07 -8.94
C THR A 48 -29.85 3.91 -8.17
N ARG A 49 -29.68 2.77 -7.46
CA ARG A 49 -28.49 2.44 -6.69
C ARG A 49 -27.91 1.07 -7.06
N GLU A 50 -26.63 0.95 -6.81
CA GLU A 50 -25.88 -0.30 -7.01
C GLU A 50 -25.17 -0.70 -5.73
N VAL A 51 -24.99 -2.02 -5.55
CA VAL A 51 -24.10 -2.59 -4.54
C VAL A 51 -22.87 -3.15 -5.20
N GLY A 52 -21.70 -2.82 -4.65
CA GLY A 52 -20.42 -3.36 -5.08
C GLY A 52 -19.66 -4.01 -3.95
N LEU A 53 -18.96 -5.10 -4.25
CA LEU A 53 -18.06 -5.80 -3.32
C LEU A 53 -16.70 -5.96 -3.99
N GLN A 54 -15.64 -5.62 -3.23
CA GLN A 54 -14.26 -5.78 -3.69
C GLN A 54 -13.32 -6.16 -2.55
N SER A 55 -12.22 -6.82 -2.89
CA SER A 55 -11.05 -6.94 -2.03
C SER A 55 -10.02 -5.90 -2.45
N VAL A 56 -9.38 -5.30 -1.45
CA VAL A 56 -8.33 -4.30 -1.63
C VAL A 56 -7.07 -4.81 -0.96
N LEU A 57 -5.96 -4.84 -1.70
CA LEU A 57 -4.61 -5.03 -1.17
C LEU A 57 -3.90 -3.69 -1.18
N MET A 58 -3.56 -3.21 0.01
CA MET A 58 -2.86 -1.94 0.23
C MET A 58 -1.41 -2.22 0.61
N PRO A 59 -0.43 -1.77 -0.17
CA PRO A 59 1.00 -1.98 0.16
C PRO A 59 1.42 -1.18 1.39
N PRO A 60 2.59 -1.46 1.97
CA PRO A 60 3.22 -0.59 2.96
C PRO A 60 3.30 0.86 2.45
N ALA A 61 3.04 1.82 3.32
CA ALA A 61 2.94 3.25 3.00
C ALA A 61 1.89 3.60 1.92
N GLY A 62 1.04 2.63 1.54
CA GLY A 62 -0.08 2.87 0.63
C GLY A 62 -1.23 3.62 1.30
N GLY A 63 -2.09 4.22 0.49
CA GLY A 63 -3.27 4.90 1.00
C GLY A 63 -3.95 5.72 -0.08
N ASN A 64 -5.02 6.39 0.32
CA ASN A 64 -5.73 7.34 -0.50
C ASN A 64 -5.80 8.70 0.20
N GLU A 65 -6.05 9.73 -0.59
CA GLU A 65 -6.31 11.07 -0.09
C GLU A 65 -7.71 11.15 0.53
N PHE A 66 -7.98 12.24 1.26
CA PHE A 66 -9.30 12.50 1.77
C PHE A 66 -10.32 12.60 0.62
N HIS A 67 -11.37 11.81 0.72
CA HIS A 67 -12.43 11.72 -0.28
C HIS A 67 -13.75 11.36 0.39
N ARG A 68 -14.83 11.38 -0.38
CA ARG A 68 -16.16 10.93 0.02
C ARG A 68 -16.79 10.06 -1.07
N HIS A 69 -17.83 9.34 -0.70
CA HIS A 69 -18.61 8.54 -1.64
C HIS A 69 -20.05 9.03 -1.77
N PRO A 70 -20.67 8.92 -2.96
CA PRO A 70 -22.10 9.17 -3.15
C PRO A 70 -22.93 7.97 -2.65
N GLY A 71 -22.53 7.36 -1.56
CA GLY A 71 -23.15 6.17 -0.98
C GLY A 71 -22.48 5.73 0.31
N ASP A 72 -23.00 4.65 0.87
CA ASP A 72 -22.51 4.06 2.12
C ASP A 72 -21.40 3.06 1.86
N GLN A 73 -20.42 2.99 2.77
CA GLN A 73 -19.28 2.06 2.68
C GLN A 73 -19.10 1.29 3.97
N TRP A 74 -18.83 -0.01 3.84
CA TRP A 74 -18.38 -0.90 4.91
C TRP A 74 -17.01 -1.45 4.55
N THR A 75 -16.12 -1.51 5.54
CA THR A 75 -14.79 -2.10 5.40
C THR A 75 -14.60 -3.15 6.48
N ALA A 76 -14.05 -4.32 6.13
CA ALA A 76 -13.67 -5.37 7.07
C ALA A 76 -12.24 -5.82 6.79
N VAL A 77 -11.35 -5.64 7.78
CA VAL A 77 -9.93 -5.97 7.64
C VAL A 77 -9.72 -7.47 7.76
N GLN A 78 -8.95 -8.04 6.83
CA GLN A 78 -8.61 -9.46 6.77
C GLN A 78 -7.16 -9.72 7.17
N GLU A 79 -6.23 -8.86 6.75
CA GLU A 79 -4.80 -8.99 6.99
C GLU A 79 -4.16 -7.63 7.20
N GLY A 80 -3.10 -7.57 8.02
CA GLY A 80 -2.36 -6.33 8.29
C GLY A 80 -3.15 -5.31 9.08
N GLU A 81 -2.81 -4.03 8.93
CA GLU A 81 -3.45 -2.93 9.65
C GLU A 81 -3.87 -1.83 8.68
N VAL A 82 -5.04 -1.26 8.90
CA VAL A 82 -5.56 -0.13 8.13
C VAL A 82 -5.82 1.03 9.07
N THR A 83 -5.09 2.12 8.89
CA THR A 83 -5.36 3.38 9.61
C THR A 83 -6.48 4.11 8.89
N PHE A 84 -7.62 4.22 9.55
CA PHE A 84 -8.80 4.88 9.06
C PHE A 84 -8.97 6.25 9.72
N THR A 85 -9.21 7.29 8.93
CA THR A 85 -9.37 8.66 9.44
C THR A 85 -10.62 9.30 8.84
N ILE A 86 -11.55 9.72 9.69
CA ILE A 86 -12.62 10.66 9.31
C ILE A 86 -12.06 12.08 9.44
N TYR A 87 -12.31 12.93 8.46
CA TYR A 87 -11.84 14.32 8.49
C TYR A 87 -12.27 15.02 9.79
N GLY A 88 -11.30 15.69 10.43
CA GLY A 88 -11.52 16.35 11.72
C GLY A 88 -11.61 15.45 12.95
N LYS A 89 -11.37 14.12 12.80
CA LYS A 89 -11.35 13.17 13.93
C LYS A 89 -10.00 12.49 14.05
N PRO A 90 -9.61 12.01 15.25
CA PRO A 90 -8.43 11.19 15.43
C PRO A 90 -8.48 9.92 14.56
N PRO A 91 -7.34 9.46 14.04
CA PRO A 91 -7.27 8.20 13.29
C PRO A 91 -7.54 7.00 14.21
N VAL A 92 -8.08 5.94 13.62
CA VAL A 92 -8.31 4.64 14.25
C VAL A 92 -7.57 3.57 13.46
N VAL A 93 -6.83 2.70 14.14
CA VAL A 93 -6.17 1.54 13.52
C VAL A 93 -7.12 0.36 13.60
N LEU A 94 -7.49 -0.17 12.43
CA LEU A 94 -8.30 -1.38 12.27
C LEU A 94 -7.37 -2.57 12.01
N LYS A 95 -7.63 -3.67 12.71
CA LYS A 95 -6.87 -4.94 12.64
C LYS A 95 -7.74 -6.06 12.06
N PRO A 96 -7.18 -7.24 11.75
CA PRO A 96 -7.96 -8.37 11.28
C PRO A 96 -9.12 -8.71 12.22
N GLY A 97 -10.33 -8.76 11.66
CA GLY A 97 -11.58 -8.92 12.39
C GLY A 97 -12.32 -7.62 12.71
N ASP A 98 -11.63 -6.49 12.66
CA ASP A 98 -12.28 -5.19 12.83
C ASP A 98 -13.00 -4.75 11.55
N SER A 99 -14.01 -3.94 11.74
CA SER A 99 -14.78 -3.33 10.65
C SER A 99 -15.16 -1.90 10.98
N ASN A 100 -15.45 -1.13 9.94
CA ASN A 100 -16.03 0.19 10.10
C ASN A 100 -17.14 0.44 9.07
N TYR A 101 -17.94 1.45 9.35
CA TYR A 101 -18.97 1.97 8.49
C TYR A 101 -18.74 3.46 8.24
N VAL A 102 -18.87 3.86 6.99
CA VAL A 102 -18.78 5.24 6.54
C VAL A 102 -20.11 5.63 5.88
N PRO A 103 -20.89 6.53 6.49
CA PRO A 103 -22.10 7.06 5.87
C PRO A 103 -21.78 7.85 4.59
N ARG A 104 -22.75 7.90 3.70
CA ARG A 104 -22.74 8.75 2.50
C ARG A 104 -22.21 10.14 2.80
N GLY A 105 -21.31 10.64 1.95
CA GLY A 105 -20.80 12.00 1.98
C GLY A 105 -19.78 12.30 3.09
N VAL A 106 -19.51 11.36 3.99
CA VAL A 106 -18.51 11.55 5.05
C VAL A 106 -17.10 11.53 4.44
N ILE A 107 -16.34 12.61 4.68
CA ILE A 107 -14.98 12.75 4.20
C ILE A 107 -14.06 11.89 5.07
N HIS A 108 -13.31 11.00 4.43
CA HIS A 108 -12.44 10.05 5.10
C HIS A 108 -11.25 9.64 4.20
N ARG A 109 -10.30 8.94 4.80
CA ARG A 109 -9.20 8.27 4.09
C ARG A 109 -8.81 6.97 4.78
N GLN A 110 -8.13 6.10 4.04
CA GLN A 110 -7.54 4.85 4.51
C GLN A 110 -6.06 4.84 4.16
N GLN A 111 -5.21 4.45 5.10
CA GLN A 111 -3.76 4.39 4.93
C GLN A 111 -3.21 3.12 5.58
N ASN A 112 -2.20 2.55 4.99
CA ASN A 112 -1.38 1.52 5.62
C ASN A 112 -0.08 2.16 6.10
N LEU A 113 -0.01 2.48 7.37
CA LEU A 113 1.17 3.08 8.01
C LEU A 113 2.14 2.03 8.56
N SER A 114 1.86 0.72 8.34
CA SER A 114 2.73 -0.38 8.75
C SER A 114 3.76 -0.74 7.66
N ASP A 115 4.69 -1.60 8.00
CA ASP A 115 5.72 -2.14 7.10
C ASP A 115 5.29 -3.41 6.33
N LYS A 116 4.04 -3.86 6.53
CA LYS A 116 3.45 -5.05 5.90
C LYS A 116 2.25 -4.68 5.04
N PRO A 117 1.95 -5.46 4.00
CA PRO A 117 0.70 -5.27 3.25
C PRO A 117 -0.53 -5.44 4.14
N ALA A 118 -1.59 -4.68 3.85
CA ALA A 118 -2.90 -4.85 4.46
C ALA A 118 -3.92 -5.28 3.41
N ARG A 119 -4.85 -6.14 3.80
CA ARG A 119 -5.97 -6.60 2.96
C ARG A 119 -7.29 -6.37 3.67
N TYR A 120 -8.25 -5.83 2.97
CA TYR A 120 -9.62 -5.67 3.47
C TYR A 120 -10.66 -5.95 2.40
N ILE A 121 -11.85 -6.31 2.83
CA ILE A 121 -13.05 -6.35 2.00
C ILE A 121 -13.77 -5.02 2.16
N GLU A 122 -14.24 -4.50 1.04
CA GLU A 122 -15.04 -3.29 0.99
C GLU A 122 -16.34 -3.55 0.25
N MET A 123 -17.44 -3.22 0.91
CA MET A 123 -18.77 -3.20 0.31
C MET A 123 -19.25 -1.75 0.25
N ARG A 124 -19.87 -1.39 -0.85
CA ARG A 124 -20.48 -0.06 -1.03
C ARG A 124 -21.87 -0.17 -1.62
N ILE A 125 -22.79 0.67 -1.14
CA ILE A 125 -24.07 0.96 -1.80
C ILE A 125 -23.99 2.41 -2.26
N PHE A 126 -24.04 2.65 -3.56
CA PHE A 126 -23.79 3.96 -4.15
C PHE A 126 -24.79 4.28 -5.25
N ASP A 127 -24.97 5.57 -5.56
CA ASP A 127 -25.85 6.01 -6.62
C ASP A 127 -25.32 5.57 -7.97
N LYS A 128 -26.18 4.99 -8.77
CA LYS A 128 -25.89 4.64 -10.15
C LYS A 128 -25.51 5.90 -10.92
N ASP A 129 -24.62 5.75 -11.89
CA ASP A 129 -24.15 6.86 -12.77
C ASP A 129 -23.43 8.02 -12.04
N LYS A 130 -23.05 7.83 -10.76
CA LYS A 130 -22.18 8.74 -10.04
C LYS A 130 -20.74 8.20 -9.99
N PRO A 131 -19.73 9.10 -9.89
CA PRO A 131 -18.36 8.66 -9.70
C PRO A 131 -18.22 7.85 -8.40
N ALA A 132 -17.40 6.80 -8.42
CA ALA A 132 -17.22 5.93 -7.25
C ALA A 132 -16.71 6.67 -6.00
N SER A 133 -16.00 7.79 -6.19
CA SER A 133 -15.53 8.69 -5.14
C SER A 133 -15.41 10.11 -5.68
N GLU A 134 -15.51 11.06 -4.77
CA GLU A 134 -15.31 12.49 -5.03
C GLU A 134 -14.18 12.99 -4.13
N ALA A 135 -13.27 13.81 -4.67
CA ALA A 135 -12.24 14.45 -3.86
C ALA A 135 -12.86 15.28 -2.74
N ALA A 136 -12.19 15.34 -1.59
CA ALA A 136 -12.60 16.28 -0.55
C ALA A 136 -12.42 17.72 -1.08
N PRO A 137 -13.32 18.66 -0.73
CA PRO A 137 -13.06 20.07 -0.98
C PRO A 137 -11.81 20.51 -0.20
N ASN A 138 -11.00 21.34 -0.84
CA ASN A 138 -9.84 21.99 -0.22
C ASN A 138 -10.29 22.98 0.85
#